data_5b9450a313bb7da04f93a4298ff64f5f
#
_entry.id   5b9450a313bb7da04f93a4298ff64f5f
#
_cell.length_a   1.000
_cell.length_b   1.000
_cell.length_c   1.000
_cell.angle_alpha   90.00
_cell.angle_beta   90.00
_cell.angle_gamma   90.00
#
_symmetry.space_group_name_H-M   'P 1'
#
loop_
_entity.id
_entity.type
_entity.pdbx_description
1 polymer ?
#
loop_
_entity_poly.entity_id
_entity_poly.type
_entity_poly.pdbx_seq_one_letter_code
_entity_poly.pdbx_strand_id
1 'polypeptide(L)'
;MSFHITNQTIKREWTDYNNHMNMAYYVLVFDQTWEIILEKFKMGEKSAKDTQRSTMVVETRTTYDGEVKEGDEVEIVLTFFDHDRKRLHFKMEMIEKSSKKLSATIEMLALYIDPVSYTHLTLPTTPYV
;
A
#
# COMPACT_ATOMS: atom_id res chain seq x y z
N MET A 1 -15.72 -8.02 -0.03
CA MET A 1 -15.55 -7.29 1.22
C MET A 1 -14.55 -6.16 1.00
N SER A 2 -14.89 -4.95 1.39
CA SER A 2 -13.97 -3.84 1.26
C SER A 2 -14.06 -2.94 2.48
N PHE A 3 -12.91 -2.39 2.88
CA PHE A 3 -12.84 -1.48 4.02
C PHE A 3 -12.24 -0.17 3.57
N HIS A 4 -12.94 0.91 3.83
CA HIS A 4 -12.40 2.26 3.64
C HIS A 4 -11.27 2.49 4.65
N ILE A 5 -10.11 2.91 4.18
CA ILE A 5 -8.96 3.16 5.04
C ILE A 5 -8.72 4.66 5.20
N THR A 6 -8.62 5.40 4.13
CA THR A 6 -8.29 6.82 4.18
C THR A 6 -8.77 7.55 2.94
N ASN A 7 -8.80 8.86 3.03
CA ASN A 7 -9.00 9.77 1.90
C ASN A 7 -7.75 10.61 1.74
N GLN A 8 -7.43 10.95 0.50
CA GLN A 8 -6.34 11.86 0.19
C GLN A 8 -6.80 12.85 -0.86
N THR A 9 -6.34 14.08 -0.75
CA THR A 9 -6.51 15.10 -1.79
C THR A 9 -5.23 15.15 -2.61
N ILE A 10 -5.37 15.12 -3.93
CA ILE A 10 -4.22 15.10 -4.82
C ILE A 10 -3.54 16.48 -4.80
N LYS A 11 -2.28 16.50 -4.41
CA LYS A 11 -1.49 17.70 -4.28
C LYS A 11 -0.90 18.12 -5.62
N ARG A 12 -0.73 19.42 -5.79
CA ARG A 12 -0.14 19.98 -7.01
C ARG A 12 1.24 19.38 -7.29
N GLU A 13 2.07 19.23 -6.28
CA GLU A 13 3.44 18.72 -6.45
C GLU A 13 3.49 17.26 -6.86
N TRP A 14 2.36 16.57 -6.85
CA TRP A 14 2.26 15.18 -7.31
C TRP A 14 1.91 15.11 -8.80
N THR A 15 1.61 16.25 -9.43
CA THR A 15 1.14 16.28 -10.80
C THR A 15 2.24 16.69 -11.75
N ASP A 16 2.08 16.31 -13.01
CA ASP A 16 2.99 16.67 -14.08
C ASP A 16 2.49 17.92 -14.83
N TYR A 17 3.17 18.26 -15.92
CA TYR A 17 2.82 19.44 -16.72
C TYR A 17 1.43 19.35 -17.38
N ASN A 18 0.84 18.14 -17.44
CA ASN A 18 -0.53 17.95 -17.92
C ASN A 18 -1.55 18.04 -16.79
N ASN A 19 -1.12 18.37 -15.60
CA ASN A 19 -1.95 18.44 -14.39
C ASN A 19 -2.55 17.10 -13.94
N HIS A 20 -2.01 16.00 -14.43
CA HIS A 20 -2.39 14.67 -14.01
C HIS A 20 -1.37 14.12 -13.02
N MET A 21 -1.83 13.31 -12.07
CA MET A 21 -0.92 12.74 -11.08
C MET A 21 0.09 11.81 -11.75
N ASN A 22 1.37 12.03 -11.44
CA ASN A 22 2.44 11.18 -11.93
C ASN A 22 2.33 9.79 -11.28
N MET A 23 2.65 8.75 -12.03
CA MET A 23 2.45 7.37 -11.59
C MET A 23 3.15 7.04 -10.27
N ALA A 24 4.29 7.67 -9.99
CA ALA A 24 5.02 7.42 -8.76
C ALA A 24 4.21 7.81 -7.52
N TYR A 25 3.37 8.81 -7.65
CA TYR A 25 2.59 9.29 -6.51
C TYR A 25 1.36 8.44 -6.20
N TYR A 26 0.86 7.69 -7.18
CA TYR A 26 -0.13 6.64 -6.89
C TYR A 26 0.46 5.65 -5.89
N VAL A 27 1.69 5.22 -6.14
CA VAL A 27 2.37 4.29 -5.25
C VAL A 27 2.63 4.94 -3.89
N LEU A 28 3.00 6.21 -3.86
CA LEU A 28 3.20 6.94 -2.61
C LEU A 28 1.93 6.95 -1.75
N VAL A 29 0.79 7.24 -2.36
CA VAL A 29 -0.49 7.25 -1.64
C VAL A 29 -0.81 5.87 -1.10
N PHE A 30 -0.58 4.82 -1.87
CA PHE A 30 -0.78 3.46 -1.41
C PHE A 30 0.19 3.11 -0.28
N ASP A 31 1.43 3.55 -0.35
CA ASP A 31 2.42 3.30 0.69
C ASP A 31 2.02 3.97 2.00
N GLN A 32 1.57 5.22 1.94
CA GLN A 32 1.07 5.91 3.13
C GLN A 32 -0.14 5.21 3.73
N THR A 33 -1.01 4.70 2.88
CA THR A 33 -2.18 3.94 3.33
C THR A 33 -1.76 2.61 3.97
N TRP A 34 -0.77 1.97 3.41
CA TRP A 34 -0.22 0.73 3.94
C TRP A 34 0.28 0.94 5.38
N GLU A 35 0.94 2.05 5.65
CA GLU A 35 1.40 2.35 7.00
C GLU A 35 0.22 2.51 7.97
N ILE A 36 -0.89 3.09 7.53
CA ILE A 36 -2.10 3.18 8.35
C ILE A 36 -2.62 1.79 8.69
N ILE A 37 -2.64 0.89 7.72
CA ILE A 37 -3.08 -0.49 7.93
C ILE A 37 -2.16 -1.20 8.92
N LEU A 38 -0.86 -1.05 8.76
CA LEU A 38 0.11 -1.66 9.68
C LEU A 38 -0.08 -1.18 11.11
N GLU A 39 -0.31 0.12 11.31
CA GLU A 39 -0.54 0.66 12.63
C GLU A 39 -1.79 0.02 13.29
N LYS A 40 -2.83 -0.19 12.50
CA LYS A 40 -4.06 -0.83 13.01
C LYS A 40 -3.83 -2.26 13.46
N PHE A 41 -2.88 -2.96 12.83
CA PHE A 41 -2.52 -4.33 13.19
C PHE A 41 -1.33 -4.40 14.12
N LYS A 42 -0.85 -3.25 14.62
CA LYS A 42 0.31 -3.16 15.53
C LYS A 42 1.57 -3.74 14.90
N MET A 43 1.76 -3.49 13.60
CA MET A 43 2.92 -3.92 12.85
C MET A 43 3.65 -2.75 12.19
N GLY A 44 3.30 -1.51 12.56
CA GLY A 44 3.90 -0.32 12.00
C GLY A 44 5.17 0.10 12.71
N GLU A 45 5.55 1.36 12.54
CA GLU A 45 6.81 1.90 13.04
C GLU A 45 6.96 1.73 14.55
N LYS A 46 5.89 2.01 15.30
CA LYS A 46 5.94 1.87 16.75
C LYS A 46 6.20 0.42 17.18
N SER A 47 5.52 -0.51 16.56
CA SER A 47 5.71 -1.93 16.84
C SER A 47 7.12 -2.38 16.45
N ALA A 48 7.65 -1.88 15.35
CA ALA A 48 9.01 -2.19 14.93
C ALA A 48 10.04 -1.75 15.96
N LYS A 49 9.84 -0.57 16.56
CA LYS A 49 10.73 -0.08 17.62
C LYS A 49 10.60 -0.90 18.90
N ASP A 50 9.39 -1.30 19.26
CA ASP A 50 9.13 -2.00 20.53
C ASP A 50 9.53 -3.47 20.45
N THR A 51 9.26 -4.14 19.33
CA THR A 51 9.46 -5.57 19.18
C THR A 51 10.66 -5.92 18.32
N GLN A 52 11.22 -4.94 17.63
CA GLN A 52 12.28 -5.11 16.64
C GLN A 52 11.83 -6.02 15.49
N ARG A 53 10.53 -5.99 15.19
CA ARG A 53 9.96 -6.73 14.08
C ARG A 53 9.23 -5.75 13.17
N SER A 54 9.28 -6.03 11.88
CA SER A 54 8.72 -5.13 10.89
C SER A 54 8.21 -5.91 9.70
N THR A 55 7.64 -5.21 8.73
CA THR A 55 7.26 -5.79 7.45
C THR A 55 8.16 -5.25 6.36
N MET A 56 8.39 -6.07 5.35
CA MET A 56 9.12 -5.66 4.16
C MET A 56 8.31 -6.06 2.94
N VAL A 57 7.98 -5.09 2.10
CA VAL A 57 7.29 -5.36 0.84
C VAL A 57 8.30 -5.96 -0.11
N VAL A 58 7.96 -7.11 -0.67
CA VAL A 58 8.85 -7.83 -1.59
C VAL A 58 8.32 -7.85 -3.02
N GLU A 59 7.05 -7.59 -3.21
CA GLU A 59 6.46 -7.57 -4.53
C GLU A 59 5.24 -6.66 -4.55
N THR A 60 5.12 -5.85 -5.60
CA THR A 60 3.90 -5.08 -5.83
C THR A 60 3.51 -5.18 -7.30
N ARG A 61 2.20 -5.11 -7.52
CA ARG A 61 1.65 -4.98 -8.85
C ARG A 61 0.65 -3.85 -8.82
N THR A 62 0.90 -2.82 -9.63
CA THR A 62 0.05 -1.64 -9.67
C THR A 62 -0.54 -1.49 -11.07
N THR A 63 -1.84 -1.27 -11.15
CA THR A 63 -2.51 -0.95 -12.40
C THR A 63 -3.10 0.43 -12.31
N TYR A 64 -3.04 1.16 -13.42
CA TYR A 64 -3.50 2.55 -13.51
C TYR A 64 -4.71 2.56 -14.43
N ASP A 65 -5.90 2.74 -13.85
CA ASP A 65 -7.15 2.56 -14.54
C ASP A 65 -7.81 3.88 -14.94
N GLY A 66 -7.42 4.98 -14.27
CA GLY A 66 -7.98 6.29 -14.56
C GLY A 66 -7.09 7.38 -14.00
N GLU A 67 -7.18 8.55 -14.60
CA GLU A 67 -6.36 9.69 -14.21
C GLU A 67 -7.03 10.49 -13.10
N VAL A 68 -6.20 11.05 -12.22
CA VAL A 68 -6.64 12.01 -11.22
C VAL A 68 -5.78 13.26 -11.34
N LYS A 69 -6.34 14.38 -10.92
CA LYS A 69 -5.75 15.71 -11.08
C LYS A 69 -5.60 16.39 -9.73
N GLU A 70 -4.84 17.49 -9.72
CA GLU A 70 -4.76 18.33 -8.55
C GLU A 70 -6.14 18.70 -8.03
N GLY A 71 -6.35 18.53 -6.74
CA GLY A 71 -7.61 18.87 -6.09
C GLY A 71 -8.62 17.73 -6.05
N ASP A 72 -8.44 16.69 -6.85
CA ASP A 72 -9.33 15.53 -6.76
C ASP A 72 -9.14 14.86 -5.41
N GLU A 73 -10.24 14.37 -4.85
CA GLU A 73 -10.18 13.56 -3.63
C GLU A 73 -10.34 12.09 -3.99
N VAL A 74 -9.47 11.27 -3.43
CA VAL A 74 -9.51 9.83 -3.65
C VAL A 74 -9.74 9.10 -2.33
N GLU A 75 -10.48 8.00 -2.42
CA GLU A 75 -10.69 7.07 -1.31
C GLU A 75 -9.81 5.85 -1.55
N ILE A 76 -9.14 5.39 -0.50
CA ILE A 76 -8.35 4.18 -0.57
C ILE A 76 -9.07 3.12 0.25
N VAL A 77 -9.40 2.01 -0.41
CA VAL A 77 -10.12 0.91 0.22
C VAL A 77 -9.30 -0.36 0.14
N LEU A 78 -9.36 -1.14 1.20
CA LEU A 78 -8.74 -2.46 1.27
C LEU A 78 -9.76 -3.46 0.77
N THR A 79 -9.47 -4.14 -0.34
CA THR A 79 -10.42 -5.06 -0.98
C THR A 79 -10.07 -6.52 -0.80
N PHE A 80 -8.85 -6.81 -0.38
CA PHE A 80 -8.41 -8.17 -0.13
C PHE A 80 -7.32 -8.16 0.92
N PHE A 81 -7.36 -9.11 1.85
CA PHE A 81 -6.32 -9.29 2.84
C PHE A 81 -6.25 -10.76 3.22
N ASP A 82 -5.05 -11.31 3.16
CA ASP A 82 -4.77 -12.67 3.59
C ASP A 82 -3.39 -12.72 4.23
N HIS A 83 -3.18 -13.65 5.11
CA HIS A 83 -1.88 -13.76 5.78
C HIS A 83 -1.63 -15.18 6.26
N ASP A 84 -0.37 -15.51 6.40
CA ASP A 84 0.09 -16.67 7.13
C ASP A 84 1.12 -16.19 8.18
N ARG A 85 1.93 -17.11 8.70
CA ARG A 85 2.87 -16.77 9.78
C ARG A 85 3.97 -15.81 9.35
N LYS A 86 4.24 -15.69 8.05
CA LYS A 86 5.37 -14.92 7.54
C LYS A 86 4.99 -13.91 6.49
N ARG A 87 3.82 -14.05 5.87
CA ARG A 87 3.44 -13.29 4.68
C ARG A 87 2.15 -12.54 4.90
N LEU A 88 2.10 -11.37 4.31
CA LEU A 88 0.90 -10.56 4.22
C LEU A 88 0.63 -10.33 2.74
N HIS A 89 -0.56 -10.67 2.29
CA HIS A 89 -0.98 -10.46 0.91
C HIS A 89 -2.24 -9.62 0.92
N PHE A 90 -2.22 -8.49 0.23
CA PHE A 90 -3.37 -7.60 0.27
C PHE A 90 -3.49 -6.80 -1.02
N LYS A 91 -4.68 -6.26 -1.21
CA LYS A 91 -5.03 -5.49 -2.38
C LYS A 91 -5.77 -4.24 -1.94
N MET A 92 -5.41 -3.11 -2.53
CA MET A 92 -6.08 -1.84 -2.28
C MET A 92 -6.53 -1.23 -3.60
N GLU A 93 -7.61 -0.47 -3.53
CA GLU A 93 -8.11 0.29 -4.67
C GLU A 93 -8.16 1.76 -4.32
N MET A 94 -7.83 2.58 -5.30
CA MET A 94 -7.95 4.03 -5.23
C MET A 94 -9.13 4.44 -6.09
N ILE A 95 -10.10 5.10 -5.47
CA ILE A 95 -11.34 5.48 -6.14
C ILE A 95 -11.47 6.99 -6.10
N GLU A 96 -11.65 7.62 -7.27
CA GLU A 96 -11.89 9.06 -7.33
C GLU A 96 -13.31 9.32 -6.78
N LYS A 97 -13.38 10.16 -5.76
CA LYS A 97 -14.57 10.27 -4.92
C LYS A 97 -15.78 10.82 -5.65
N SER A 98 -15.61 11.86 -6.46
CA SER A 98 -16.74 12.51 -7.12
C SER A 98 -17.36 11.66 -8.22
N SER A 99 -16.55 10.98 -9.01
CA SER A 99 -17.03 10.15 -10.12
C SER A 99 -17.27 8.69 -9.73
N LYS A 100 -16.76 8.27 -8.58
CA LYS A 100 -16.79 6.87 -8.13
C LYS A 100 -16.03 5.92 -9.06
N LYS A 101 -15.14 6.46 -9.88
CA LYS A 101 -14.36 5.65 -10.82
C LYS A 101 -13.08 5.13 -10.19
N LEU A 102 -12.74 3.91 -10.53
CA LEU A 102 -11.48 3.31 -10.12
C LEU A 102 -10.32 4.03 -10.81
N SER A 103 -9.36 4.51 -10.02
CA SER A 103 -8.19 5.21 -10.54
C SER A 103 -6.97 4.32 -10.58
N ALA A 104 -6.80 3.45 -9.60
CA ALA A 104 -5.66 2.55 -9.56
C ALA A 104 -5.93 1.40 -8.61
N THR A 105 -5.20 0.33 -8.80
CA THR A 105 -5.22 -0.84 -7.91
C THR A 105 -3.78 -1.22 -7.61
N ILE A 106 -3.51 -1.61 -6.38
CA ILE A 106 -2.22 -2.19 -6.02
C ILE A 106 -2.44 -3.52 -5.31
N GLU A 107 -1.62 -4.49 -5.67
CA GLU A 107 -1.54 -5.76 -4.97
C GLU A 107 -0.15 -5.88 -4.39
N MET A 108 -0.04 -6.22 -3.12
CA MET A 108 1.23 -6.27 -2.42
C MET A 108 1.42 -7.60 -1.72
N LEU A 109 2.68 -8.06 -1.76
CA LEU A 109 3.15 -9.16 -0.92
C LEU A 109 4.23 -8.62 -0.01
N ALA A 110 4.04 -8.80 1.29
CA ALA A 110 5.00 -8.35 2.29
C ALA A 110 5.38 -9.51 3.19
N LEU A 111 6.59 -9.44 3.74
CA LEU A 111 7.08 -10.41 4.71
C LEU A 111 7.15 -9.76 6.07
N TYR A 112 6.77 -10.50 7.10
CA TYR A 112 6.98 -10.09 8.48
C TYR A 112 8.39 -10.52 8.88
N ILE A 113 9.22 -9.55 9.21
CA ILE A 113 10.66 -9.79 9.39
C ILE A 113 11.15 -9.30 10.74
N ASP A 114 12.26 -9.88 11.17
CA ASP A 114 13.11 -9.33 12.21
C ASP A 114 14.18 -8.50 11.49
N PRO A 115 14.27 -7.17 11.69
CA PRO A 115 15.22 -6.33 10.98
C PRO A 115 16.68 -6.73 11.19
N VAL A 116 16.99 -7.35 12.31
CA VAL A 116 18.37 -7.78 12.60
C VAL A 116 18.75 -9.00 11.78
N SER A 117 17.79 -9.89 11.50
CA SER A 117 18.04 -11.13 10.79
C SER A 117 17.33 -11.18 9.44
N TYR A 118 16.90 -10.04 8.90
CA TYR A 118 16.07 -10.00 7.71
C TYR A 118 16.71 -10.72 6.51
N THR A 119 18.03 -10.78 6.46
CA THR A 119 18.73 -11.48 5.37
C THR A 119 18.39 -12.96 5.32
N HIS A 120 18.03 -13.55 6.45
CA HIS A 120 17.61 -14.95 6.49
C HIS A 120 16.19 -15.13 5.97
N LEU A 121 15.37 -14.10 6.04
CA LEU A 121 13.98 -14.16 5.64
C LEU A 121 13.77 -13.96 4.14
N THR A 122 14.78 -13.39 3.46
CA THR A 122 14.74 -13.21 2.02
C THR A 122 15.17 -14.47 1.26
N LEU A 123 15.69 -15.47 1.97
CA LEU A 123 16.07 -16.72 1.33
C LEU A 123 14.83 -17.51 0.96
N PRO A 124 14.77 -18.06 -0.25
CA PRO A 124 13.59 -18.75 -0.72
C PRO A 124 13.49 -20.16 -0.11
N THR A 125 13.34 -20.20 1.19
CA THR A 125 13.18 -21.47 1.90
C THR A 125 11.71 -21.83 2.09
N THR A 126 10.81 -20.95 1.67
CA THR A 126 9.39 -21.13 1.85
C THR A 126 8.75 -21.67 0.59
N PRO A 127 7.72 -22.51 0.72
CA PRO A 127 7.14 -23.18 -0.45
C PRO A 127 6.40 -22.27 -1.43
N TYR A 128 6.13 -21.06 -1.07
CA TYR A 128 5.44 -20.16 -1.99
C TYR A 128 6.36 -19.57 -3.09
N VAL A 129 7.60 -19.82 -2.96
CA VAL A 129 8.58 -19.39 -3.97
C VAL A 129 8.46 -20.26 -5.21
#